data_a64302ab0499e3e0de422975cd0b13cd
#
_entry.id   a64302ab0499e3e0de422975cd0b13cd
#
_cell.length_a   1.000
_cell.length_b   1.000
_cell.length_c   1.000
_cell.angle_alpha   90.00
_cell.angle_beta   90.00
_cell.angle_gamma   90.00
#
_symmetry.space_group_name_H-M   'P 1'
#
loop_
_entity.id
_entity.type
_entity.pdbx_description
1 polymer ?
#
loop_
_entity_poly.entity_id
_entity_poly.type
_entity_poly.pdbx_seq_one_letter_code
_entity_poly.pdbx_strand_id
1 'polypeptide(L)'
;MTRYQLLWLTLGVIWAAALAVFWNNWQSSGDFRKYVAETETIDSYRKFLAESGRTAADVQRDVATFSQEIESIDFGLLFLEEKLFWLAKKHDLGDFQFSKGAAGAEQMLQLSLSVHGSLKDFSRMLRVLEQEYPYLSLTAVETAKNSTGSGSFKLTFNYYFRVVSV
;
A
#
# COMPACT_ATOMS: atom_id res chain seq x y z
N MET A 1 3.33 7.30 -66.19
CA MET A 1 2.50 7.69 -65.03
C MET A 1 1.92 9.05 -65.30
N THR A 2 0.60 9.18 -65.36
CA THR A 2 -0.08 10.45 -65.54
C THR A 2 0.00 11.28 -64.25
N ARG A 3 0.09 12.64 -64.37
CA ARG A 3 0.19 13.55 -63.20
C ARG A 3 -0.88 13.31 -62.15
N TYR A 4 -2.04 12.83 -62.55
CA TYR A 4 -3.15 12.47 -61.66
C TYR A 4 -2.86 11.22 -60.81
N GLN A 5 -2.15 10.23 -61.33
CA GLN A 5 -1.78 9.02 -60.55
C GLN A 5 -0.77 9.37 -59.48
N LEU A 6 0.13 10.31 -59.73
CA LEU A 6 1.11 10.77 -58.75
C LEU A 6 0.44 11.55 -57.60
N LEU A 7 -0.56 12.40 -57.91
CA LEU A 7 -1.36 13.12 -56.93
C LEU A 7 -2.16 12.18 -56.01
N TRP A 8 -2.77 11.14 -56.57
CA TRP A 8 -3.50 10.16 -55.77
C TRP A 8 -2.58 9.33 -54.84
N LEU A 9 -1.37 9.03 -55.33
CA LEU A 9 -0.38 8.29 -54.56
C LEU A 9 0.16 9.13 -53.37
N THR A 10 0.45 10.41 -53.58
CA THR A 10 0.88 11.32 -52.51
C THR A 10 -0.23 11.55 -51.49
N LEU A 11 -1.49 11.71 -51.93
CA LEU A 11 -2.63 11.85 -51.03
C LEU A 11 -2.82 10.58 -50.18
N GLY A 12 -2.68 9.39 -50.77
CA GLY A 12 -2.77 8.12 -50.08
C GLY A 12 -1.71 7.95 -48.97
N VAL A 13 -0.46 8.37 -49.28
CA VAL A 13 0.65 8.32 -48.29
C VAL A 13 0.38 9.28 -47.12
N ILE A 14 -0.12 10.50 -47.40
CA ILE A 14 -0.43 11.48 -46.35
C ILE A 14 -1.55 10.92 -45.41
N TRP A 15 -2.62 10.33 -45.99
CA TRP A 15 -3.69 9.72 -45.23
C TRP A 15 -3.22 8.53 -44.38
N ALA A 16 -2.35 7.67 -44.95
CA ALA A 16 -1.80 6.54 -44.18
C ALA A 16 -0.94 7.01 -43.00
N ALA A 17 -0.12 8.05 -43.21
CA ALA A 17 0.67 8.66 -42.13
C ALA A 17 -0.23 9.28 -41.04
N ALA A 18 -1.28 10.02 -41.44
CA ALA A 18 -2.22 10.60 -40.49
C ALA A 18 -2.97 9.54 -39.65
N LEU A 19 -3.38 8.45 -40.27
CA LEU A 19 -4.00 7.31 -39.57
C LEU A 19 -3.03 6.61 -38.60
N ALA A 20 -1.77 6.45 -39.00
CA ALA A 20 -0.77 5.85 -38.11
C ALA A 20 -0.48 6.73 -36.88
N VAL A 21 -0.38 8.06 -37.06
CA VAL A 21 -0.23 9.01 -35.94
C VAL A 21 -1.47 9.01 -35.03
N PHE A 22 -2.66 9.00 -35.63
CA PHE A 22 -3.91 8.94 -34.87
C PHE A 22 -4.02 7.65 -34.06
N TRP A 23 -3.67 6.50 -34.63
CA TRP A 23 -3.67 5.20 -33.96
C TRP A 23 -2.69 5.16 -32.79
N ASN A 24 -1.46 5.66 -33.02
CA ASN A 24 -0.45 5.72 -31.96
C ASN A 24 -0.86 6.65 -30.82
N ASN A 25 -1.48 7.80 -31.14
CA ASN A 25 -1.97 8.74 -30.13
C ASN A 25 -3.18 8.20 -29.35
N TRP A 26 -4.05 7.41 -30.01
CA TRP A 26 -5.17 6.73 -29.36
C TRP A 26 -4.68 5.68 -28.37
N GLN A 27 -3.66 4.90 -28.74
CA GLN A 27 -3.09 3.88 -27.87
C GLN A 27 -2.37 4.51 -26.66
N SER A 28 -1.63 5.60 -26.86
CA SER A 28 -1.02 6.39 -25.78
C SER A 28 -2.04 7.00 -24.82
N SER A 29 -3.20 7.43 -25.31
CA SER A 29 -4.26 8.01 -24.48
C SER A 29 -4.88 7.00 -23.49
N GLY A 30 -4.92 5.72 -23.87
CA GLY A 30 -5.38 4.64 -22.99
C GLY A 30 -4.44 4.42 -21.80
N ASP A 31 -3.15 4.49 -22.06
CA ASP A 31 -2.13 4.34 -21.01
C ASP A 31 -2.09 5.58 -20.10
N PHE A 32 -2.26 6.78 -20.67
CA PHE A 32 -2.32 8.02 -19.89
C PHE A 32 -3.47 8.02 -18.86
N ARG A 33 -4.65 7.51 -19.25
CA ARG A 33 -5.79 7.39 -18.32
C ARG A 33 -5.52 6.42 -17.17
N LYS A 34 -4.78 5.33 -17.41
CA LYS A 34 -4.36 4.42 -16.37
C LYS A 34 -3.38 5.08 -15.39
N TYR A 35 -2.40 5.83 -15.91
CA TYR A 35 -1.45 6.56 -15.07
C TYR A 35 -2.12 7.65 -14.23
N VAL A 36 -3.10 8.38 -14.78
CA VAL A 36 -3.87 9.39 -14.03
C VAL A 36 -4.67 8.73 -12.90
N ALA A 37 -5.37 7.62 -13.18
CA ALA A 37 -6.11 6.88 -12.16
C ALA A 37 -5.19 6.30 -11.06
N GLU A 38 -3.99 5.82 -11.43
CA GLU A 38 -2.98 5.36 -10.47
C GLU A 38 -2.44 6.53 -9.63
N THR A 39 -2.23 7.71 -10.22
CA THR A 39 -1.74 8.90 -9.52
C THR A 39 -2.78 9.45 -8.54
N GLU A 40 -4.06 9.49 -8.91
CA GLU A 40 -5.16 9.88 -8.01
C GLU A 40 -5.28 8.92 -6.81
N THR A 41 -5.05 7.63 -7.04
CA THR A 41 -5.02 6.64 -5.97
C THR A 41 -3.85 6.88 -5.03
N ILE A 42 -2.65 7.18 -5.55
CA ILE A 42 -1.46 7.50 -4.75
C ILE A 42 -1.65 8.80 -3.96
N ASP A 43 -2.26 9.83 -4.55
CA ASP A 43 -2.51 11.09 -3.85
C ASP A 43 -3.59 10.96 -2.76
N SER A 44 -4.61 10.14 -2.97
CA SER A 44 -5.59 9.81 -1.93
C SER A 44 -4.93 9.07 -0.77
N TYR A 45 -4.00 8.14 -1.05
CA TYR A 45 -3.21 7.46 -0.03
C TYR A 45 -2.26 8.40 0.71
N ARG A 46 -1.60 9.33 0.01
CA ARG A 46 -0.76 10.36 0.67
C ARG A 46 -1.55 11.25 1.59
N LYS A 47 -2.75 11.67 1.18
CA LYS A 47 -3.67 12.44 2.05
C LYS A 47 -4.10 11.62 3.26
N PHE A 48 -4.49 10.37 3.06
CA PHE A 48 -4.85 9.44 4.14
C PHE A 48 -3.68 9.25 5.12
N LEU A 49 -2.46 9.02 4.63
CA LEU A 49 -1.27 8.89 5.47
C LEU A 49 -0.92 10.20 6.20
N ALA A 50 -1.14 11.37 5.56
CA ALA A 50 -0.92 12.66 6.19
C ALA A 50 -1.98 12.96 7.28
N GLU A 51 -3.23 12.55 7.08
CA GLU A 51 -4.29 12.63 8.09
C GLU A 51 -4.05 11.65 9.24
N SER A 52 -3.67 10.41 8.93
CA SER A 52 -3.28 9.40 9.93
C SER A 52 -2.05 9.83 10.74
N GLY A 53 -1.10 10.52 10.11
CA GLY A 53 0.06 11.10 10.79
C GLY A 53 -0.30 12.23 11.77
N ARG A 54 -1.33 13.03 11.48
CA ARG A 54 -1.86 14.02 12.42
C ARG A 54 -2.57 13.39 13.59
N THR A 55 -3.35 12.34 13.31
CA THR A 55 -4.02 11.56 14.35
C THR A 55 -3.00 10.83 15.24
N ALA A 56 -1.87 10.36 14.69
CA ALA A 56 -0.79 9.75 15.47
C ALA A 56 -0.13 10.73 16.46
N ALA A 57 -0.01 12.01 16.11
CA ALA A 57 0.50 13.04 17.03
C ALA A 57 -0.47 13.32 18.19
N ASP A 58 -1.78 13.25 17.96
CA ASP A 58 -2.81 13.35 19.01
C ASP A 58 -2.91 12.06 19.82
N VAL A 59 -2.79 10.89 19.20
CA VAL A 59 -2.75 9.56 19.85
C VAL A 59 -1.49 9.41 20.73
N GLN A 60 -0.38 10.04 20.38
CA GLN A 60 0.82 10.02 21.23
C GLN A 60 0.60 10.71 22.60
N ARG A 61 -0.40 11.58 22.70
CA ARG A 61 -0.87 12.13 23.99
C ARG A 61 -1.70 11.16 24.81
N ASP A 62 -2.43 10.26 24.16
CA ASP A 62 -3.33 9.29 24.81
C ASP A 62 -2.74 7.87 24.88
N VAL A 63 -1.43 7.71 24.61
CA VAL A 63 -0.72 6.41 24.59
C VAL A 63 -0.93 5.57 25.88
N ALA A 64 -1.16 6.21 27.00
CA ALA A 64 -1.51 5.51 28.24
C ALA A 64 -2.86 4.75 28.15
N THR A 65 -3.75 5.15 27.26
CA THR A 65 -5.10 4.58 27.10
C THR A 65 -5.15 3.48 26.03
N PHE A 66 -4.17 3.42 25.13
CA PHE A 66 -4.14 2.49 23.99
C PHE A 66 -3.04 1.42 24.09
N SER A 67 -2.51 1.13 25.27
CA SER A 67 -1.54 0.05 25.43
C SER A 67 -2.23 -1.28 25.67
N GLN A 68 -1.73 -2.34 25.03
CA GLN A 68 -2.17 -3.71 25.30
C GLN A 68 -1.56 -4.21 26.61
N GLU A 69 -2.37 -4.73 27.51
CA GLU A 69 -1.88 -5.42 28.71
C GLU A 69 -1.39 -6.83 28.33
N ILE A 70 -0.17 -7.14 28.69
CA ILE A 70 0.50 -8.41 28.39
C ILE A 70 1.22 -8.94 29.64
N GLU A 71 1.28 -10.26 29.80
CA GLU A 71 2.01 -10.92 30.88
C GLU A 71 3.52 -10.90 30.63
N SER A 72 3.92 -11.10 29.37
CA SER A 72 5.31 -11.00 28.94
C SER A 72 5.39 -10.49 27.49
N ILE A 73 6.52 -9.86 27.16
CA ILE A 73 6.74 -9.32 25.81
C ILE A 73 6.72 -10.43 24.76
N ASP A 74 7.36 -11.56 25.02
CA ASP A 74 7.43 -12.67 24.07
C ASP A 74 6.07 -13.30 23.82
N PHE A 75 5.24 -13.45 24.86
CA PHE A 75 3.88 -13.96 24.72
C PHE A 75 2.99 -12.98 23.96
N GLY A 76 3.07 -11.69 24.29
CA GLY A 76 2.35 -10.63 23.55
C GLY A 76 2.69 -10.57 22.09
N LEU A 77 3.97 -10.73 21.74
CA LEU A 77 4.43 -10.76 20.36
C LEU A 77 3.93 -12.00 19.60
N LEU A 78 4.03 -13.18 20.20
CA LEU A 78 3.55 -14.41 19.58
C LEU A 78 2.04 -14.34 19.29
N PHE A 79 1.27 -13.83 20.23
CA PHE A 79 -0.17 -13.66 20.08
C PHE A 79 -0.52 -12.62 19.00
N LEU A 80 0.25 -11.54 18.93
CA LEU A 80 0.09 -10.52 17.88
C LEU A 80 0.44 -11.07 16.50
N GLU A 81 1.56 -11.80 16.38
CA GLU A 81 1.98 -12.44 15.14
C GLU A 81 0.91 -13.39 14.62
N GLU A 82 0.36 -14.25 15.48
CA GLU A 82 -0.72 -15.16 15.13
C GLU A 82 -1.95 -14.40 14.61
N LYS A 83 -2.38 -13.35 15.30
CA LYS A 83 -3.52 -12.52 14.87
C LYS A 83 -3.29 -11.86 13.52
N LEU A 84 -2.09 -11.26 13.31
CA LEU A 84 -1.74 -10.62 12.05
C LEU A 84 -1.66 -11.62 10.91
N PHE A 85 -1.14 -12.83 11.17
CA PHE A 85 -1.11 -13.92 10.20
C PHE A 85 -2.53 -14.32 9.76
N TRP A 86 -3.44 -14.52 10.70
CA TRP A 86 -4.83 -14.87 10.39
C TRP A 86 -5.55 -13.73 9.65
N LEU A 87 -5.26 -12.48 10.01
CA LEU A 87 -5.80 -11.31 9.33
C LEU A 87 -5.31 -11.24 7.88
N ALA A 88 -4.02 -11.43 7.62
CA ALA A 88 -3.46 -11.47 6.28
C ALA A 88 -4.10 -12.60 5.45
N LYS A 89 -4.22 -13.80 6.02
CA LYS A 89 -4.85 -14.96 5.37
C LYS A 89 -6.33 -14.72 5.05
N LYS A 90 -7.09 -14.08 5.95
CA LYS A 90 -8.50 -13.72 5.74
C LYS A 90 -8.70 -12.78 4.55
N HIS A 91 -7.68 -11.99 4.22
CA HIS A 91 -7.69 -11.04 3.11
C HIS A 91 -6.90 -11.50 1.90
N ASP A 92 -6.66 -12.82 1.75
CA ASP A 92 -5.95 -13.43 0.61
C ASP A 92 -4.55 -12.83 0.35
N LEU A 93 -3.87 -12.41 1.42
CA LEU A 93 -2.48 -11.94 1.38
C LEU A 93 -1.54 -13.11 1.72
N GLY A 94 -0.54 -13.31 0.85
CA GLY A 94 0.49 -14.34 1.00
C GLY A 94 1.82 -13.78 1.50
N ASP A 95 2.83 -14.65 1.54
CA ASP A 95 4.23 -14.33 1.88
C ASP A 95 4.37 -13.53 3.18
N PHE A 96 3.58 -13.92 4.20
CA PHE A 96 3.59 -13.29 5.51
C PHE A 96 4.96 -13.44 6.17
N GLN A 97 5.59 -12.31 6.47
CA GLN A 97 6.83 -12.24 7.24
C GLN A 97 6.68 -11.21 8.34
N PHE A 98 6.88 -11.64 9.57
CA PHE A 98 6.84 -10.79 10.74
C PHE A 98 8.23 -10.69 11.38
N SER A 99 8.66 -9.50 11.73
CA SER A 99 9.96 -9.29 12.35
C SER A 99 9.90 -8.21 13.43
N LYS A 100 10.67 -8.47 14.50
CA LYS A 100 10.89 -7.54 15.60
C LYS A 100 11.98 -6.55 15.17
N GLY A 101 11.68 -5.27 15.25
CA GLY A 101 12.64 -4.19 15.04
C GLY A 101 13.39 -3.81 16.31
N ALA A 102 13.97 -2.62 16.31
CA ALA A 102 14.66 -2.10 17.47
C ALA A 102 13.70 -1.86 18.64
N ALA A 103 14.14 -2.18 19.86
CA ALA A 103 13.43 -1.76 21.06
C ALA A 103 13.46 -0.22 21.14
N GLY A 104 12.28 0.38 21.24
CA GLY A 104 12.11 1.81 21.47
C GLY A 104 12.17 2.17 22.95
N ALA A 105 11.31 3.10 23.38
CA ALA A 105 11.10 3.45 24.78
C ALA A 105 10.55 2.27 25.59
N GLU A 106 10.56 2.35 26.93
CA GLU A 106 10.25 1.26 27.87
C GLU A 106 8.95 0.47 27.62
N GLN A 107 7.99 0.99 26.86
CA GLN A 107 6.71 0.35 26.58
C GLN A 107 6.32 0.39 25.10
N MET A 108 7.33 0.51 24.21
CA MET A 108 7.14 0.57 22.78
C MET A 108 8.14 -0.33 22.05
N LEU A 109 7.65 -1.11 21.13
CA LEU A 109 8.47 -1.96 20.26
C LEU A 109 8.13 -1.70 18.79
N GLN A 110 9.15 -1.48 17.98
CA GLN A 110 8.97 -1.39 16.55
C GLN A 110 8.85 -2.78 15.93
N LEU A 111 7.82 -2.97 15.09
CA LEU A 111 7.54 -4.22 14.39
C LEU A 111 7.48 -3.98 12.89
N SER A 112 7.86 -4.97 12.13
CA SER A 112 7.76 -4.95 10.68
C SER A 112 6.98 -6.16 10.18
N LEU A 113 6.03 -5.91 9.28
CA LEU A 113 5.19 -6.92 8.64
C LEU A 113 5.34 -6.79 7.13
N SER A 114 5.69 -7.88 6.45
CA SER A 114 5.69 -7.94 4.99
C SER A 114 4.61 -8.92 4.52
N VAL A 115 3.84 -8.51 3.52
CA VAL A 115 2.81 -9.34 2.88
C VAL A 115 2.79 -9.11 1.38
N HIS A 116 2.30 -10.10 0.64
CA HIS A 116 2.16 -10.03 -0.82
C HIS A 116 0.71 -10.23 -1.24
N GLY A 117 0.23 -9.44 -2.21
CA GLY A 117 -1.14 -9.60 -2.69
C GLY A 117 -1.64 -8.42 -3.52
N SER A 118 -2.97 -8.30 -3.65
CA SER A 118 -3.58 -7.18 -4.34
C SER A 118 -3.64 -5.93 -3.44
N LEU A 119 -3.54 -4.75 -4.05
CA LEU A 119 -3.69 -3.48 -3.32
C LEU A 119 -5.06 -3.37 -2.63
N LYS A 120 -6.10 -3.92 -3.24
CA LYS A 120 -7.47 -3.92 -2.71
C LYS A 120 -7.57 -4.71 -1.40
N ASP A 121 -6.98 -5.90 -1.37
CA ASP A 121 -7.03 -6.79 -0.20
C ASP A 121 -6.13 -6.28 0.91
N PHE A 122 -4.95 -5.74 0.54
CA PHE A 122 -4.08 -5.01 1.45
C PHE A 122 -4.80 -3.81 2.12
N SER A 123 -5.52 -3.00 1.36
CA SER A 123 -6.27 -1.85 1.91
C SER A 123 -7.38 -2.28 2.87
N ARG A 124 -8.01 -3.43 2.61
CA ARG A 124 -9.02 -3.99 3.53
C ARG A 124 -8.38 -4.45 4.83
N MET A 125 -7.26 -5.16 4.74
CA MET A 125 -6.49 -5.58 5.90
C MET A 125 -6.06 -4.37 6.74
N LEU A 126 -5.54 -3.32 6.10
CA LEU A 126 -5.09 -2.11 6.79
C LEU A 126 -6.22 -1.41 7.55
N ARG A 127 -7.41 -1.32 6.96
CA ARG A 127 -8.60 -0.74 7.62
C ARG A 127 -9.00 -1.52 8.87
N VAL A 128 -8.99 -2.86 8.81
CA VAL A 128 -9.29 -3.70 9.98
C VAL A 128 -8.22 -3.52 11.06
N LEU A 129 -6.95 -3.42 10.64
CA LEU A 129 -5.84 -3.17 11.55
C LEU A 129 -6.02 -1.87 12.35
N GLU A 130 -6.38 -0.78 11.68
CA GLU A 130 -6.63 0.52 12.33
C GLU A 130 -7.85 0.49 13.29
N GLN A 131 -8.86 -0.28 12.95
CA GLN A 131 -10.08 -0.36 13.76
C GLN A 131 -9.98 -1.29 14.96
N GLU A 132 -9.35 -2.46 14.78
CA GLU A 132 -9.36 -3.52 15.80
C GLU A 132 -8.09 -3.54 16.66
N TYR A 133 -7.01 -2.86 16.24
CA TYR A 133 -5.70 -2.88 16.91
C TYR A 133 -5.19 -1.47 17.24
N PRO A 134 -5.89 -0.73 18.11
CA PRO A 134 -5.53 0.66 18.42
C PRO A 134 -4.16 0.81 19.09
N TYR A 135 -3.61 -0.27 19.62
CA TYR A 135 -2.28 -0.33 20.23
C TYR A 135 -1.15 -0.51 19.18
N LEU A 136 -1.49 -0.61 17.90
CA LEU A 136 -0.54 -0.61 16.78
C LEU A 136 -0.61 0.74 16.06
N SER A 137 0.45 1.51 16.12
CA SER A 137 0.55 2.76 15.36
C SER A 137 1.37 2.54 14.10
N LEU A 138 0.75 2.71 12.94
CA LEU A 138 1.41 2.59 11.65
C LEU A 138 2.37 3.78 11.45
N THR A 139 3.66 3.49 11.26
CA THR A 139 4.71 4.51 11.06
C THR A 139 5.16 4.62 9.62
N ALA A 140 5.19 3.51 8.88
CA ALA A 140 5.57 3.52 7.47
C ALA A 140 4.87 2.41 6.68
N VAL A 141 4.63 2.68 5.41
CA VAL A 141 4.16 1.71 4.41
C VAL A 141 5.07 1.82 3.20
N GLU A 142 5.78 0.74 2.91
CA GLU A 142 6.58 0.62 1.69
C GLU A 142 5.85 -0.32 0.73
N THR A 143 5.78 0.06 -0.54
CA THR A 143 5.12 -0.74 -1.56
C THR A 143 6.06 -0.98 -2.73
N ALA A 144 6.17 -2.23 -3.17
CA ALA A 144 6.89 -2.59 -4.37
C ALA A 144 5.93 -3.32 -5.32
N LYS A 145 5.77 -2.79 -6.54
CA LYS A 145 4.87 -3.35 -7.54
C LYS A 145 5.58 -4.41 -8.37
N ASN A 146 4.96 -5.56 -8.55
CA ASN A 146 5.40 -6.58 -9.49
C ASN A 146 4.69 -6.40 -10.84
N SER A 147 5.32 -6.87 -11.91
CA SER A 147 4.80 -6.81 -13.29
C SER A 147 3.45 -7.52 -13.50
N THR A 148 3.04 -8.38 -12.58
CA THR A 148 1.82 -9.20 -12.63
C THR A 148 0.59 -8.56 -11.98
N GLY A 149 0.66 -7.28 -11.54
CA GLY A 149 -0.47 -6.59 -10.89
C GLY A 149 -0.62 -6.86 -9.40
N SER A 150 0.15 -7.77 -8.83
CA SER A 150 0.31 -7.96 -7.39
C SER A 150 1.46 -7.11 -6.87
N GLY A 151 1.42 -6.73 -5.60
CA GLY A 151 2.45 -5.95 -4.94
C GLY A 151 2.98 -6.62 -3.68
N SER A 152 4.19 -6.28 -3.30
CA SER A 152 4.73 -6.54 -1.98
C SER A 152 4.54 -5.29 -1.12
N PHE A 153 4.02 -5.47 0.08
CA PHE A 153 3.72 -4.41 1.03
C PHE A 153 4.49 -4.67 2.31
N LYS A 154 5.27 -3.68 2.74
CA LYS A 154 5.97 -3.73 4.02
C LYS A 154 5.43 -2.63 4.92
N LEU A 155 4.95 -3.03 6.08
CA LEU A 155 4.37 -2.17 7.10
C LEU A 155 5.35 -2.08 8.26
N THR A 156 5.52 -0.90 8.79
CA THR A 156 6.26 -0.68 10.04
C THR A 156 5.33 -0.08 11.07
N PHE A 157 5.25 -0.69 12.25
CA PHE A 157 4.37 -0.28 13.33
C PHE A 157 5.16 0.00 14.60
N ASN A 158 4.64 0.89 15.42
CA ASN A 158 4.97 0.96 16.83
C ASN A 158 3.90 0.19 17.62
N TYR A 159 4.30 -0.83 18.35
CA TYR A 159 3.47 -1.61 19.24
C TYR A 159 3.60 -1.08 20.67
N TYR A 160 2.49 -0.63 21.22
CA TYR A 160 2.42 -0.11 22.59
C TYR A 160 1.85 -1.16 23.53
N PHE A 161 2.57 -1.47 24.58
CA PHE A 161 2.19 -2.51 25.55
C PHE A 161 2.48 -2.08 26.98
N ARG A 162 1.78 -2.73 27.91
CA ARG A 162 2.04 -2.64 29.36
C ARG A 162 2.22 -4.04 29.92
N VAL A 163 3.35 -4.32 30.55
CA VAL A 163 3.56 -5.58 31.27
C VAL A 163 2.86 -5.51 32.62
N VAL A 164 1.93 -6.41 32.85
CA VAL A 164 1.22 -6.54 34.13
C VAL A 164 1.88 -7.67 34.91
N SER A 165 2.60 -7.31 35.98
CA SER A 165 3.12 -8.32 36.91
C SER A 165 1.94 -8.94 37.65
N VAL A 166 1.72 -10.23 37.47
CA VAL A 166 0.79 -11.05 38.29
C VAL A 166 1.41 -11.35 39.64
#